data_f35fa6c9b504b7a18b26df8ea41683ac
#
_entry.id   f35fa6c9b504b7a18b26df8ea41683ac
#
_cell.length_a   1.000
_cell.length_b   1.000
_cell.length_c   1.000
_cell.angle_alpha   90.00
_cell.angle_beta   90.00
_cell.angle_gamma   90.00
#
_symmetry.space_group_name_H-M   'P 1'
#
loop_
_entity.id
_entity.type
_entity.pdbx_description
1 polymer ?
#
loop_
_entity_poly.entity_id
_entity_poly.type
_entity_poly.pdbx_seq_one_letter_code
_entity_poly.pdbx_strand_id
1 'polypeptide(L)'
;MDIDARINWMPGMELTAQTFNELYRNLDFRQQVAVRAALGGSRLGLLPGADFSCKGQFVKNSFEIKRFQCLAVLPSGSILSADEKVSLAIPELFGERYYLTVTYGKRERRYEKEGVPYVTRQKVYAIHTLEELDQADLFPVARFKVSDGIFAVDPDYIPPCLLLPADARLAAYGQSYIERLQALSAHASLEEGEGKRAILHYLFLLKGYQWDGGVREFVQLTQEMAQAIDYYIVTPHSETPEAIPAPTQYDLQLWLQWLQDYLSAAATILDGVVLEDKTIDYEALLAQAKAELYERLNPELREALLLQIKEELRAELSEHLSATITDLIENQLKPTLHDTLQQELDPSLHDRLYQELYEQLYNALYVPVQEEEAFCPII
;
A
#
# COMPACT_ATOMS: atom_id res chain seq x y z
N MET A 1 31.97 -14.49 -14.37
CA MET A 1 31.79 -14.20 -15.79
C MET A 1 31.87 -12.69 -15.94
N ASP A 2 32.67 -12.21 -16.90
CA ASP A 2 32.80 -10.78 -17.14
C ASP A 2 31.52 -10.26 -17.81
N ILE A 3 30.81 -9.31 -17.17
CA ILE A 3 29.52 -8.81 -17.63
C ILE A 3 29.66 -8.04 -18.96
N ASP A 4 30.83 -7.46 -19.23
CA ASP A 4 31.09 -6.68 -20.44
C ASP A 4 31.65 -7.55 -21.59
N ALA A 5 32.01 -8.80 -21.31
CA ALA A 5 32.51 -9.70 -22.33
C ALA A 5 31.49 -9.95 -23.43
N ARG A 6 31.89 -9.80 -24.68
CA ARG A 6 31.08 -10.07 -25.87
C ARG A 6 31.86 -10.97 -26.81
N ILE A 7 31.14 -11.84 -27.52
CA ILE A 7 31.78 -12.59 -28.61
C ILE A 7 32.13 -11.59 -29.71
N ASN A 8 33.41 -11.52 -30.04
CA ASN A 8 33.87 -10.70 -31.16
C ASN A 8 33.76 -11.52 -32.45
N TRP A 9 32.68 -11.24 -33.19
CA TRP A 9 32.41 -11.89 -34.46
C TRP A 9 33.41 -11.38 -35.53
N MET A 10 34.25 -12.27 -36.02
CA MET A 10 35.22 -11.95 -37.06
C MET A 10 34.95 -12.74 -38.34
N PRO A 11 35.23 -12.18 -39.55
CA PRO A 11 35.12 -12.92 -40.77
C PRO A 11 35.98 -14.19 -40.74
N GLY A 12 35.41 -15.34 -41.14
CA GLY A 12 36.06 -16.64 -41.09
C GLY A 12 36.01 -17.35 -39.73
N MET A 13 35.39 -16.79 -38.71
CA MET A 13 35.17 -17.47 -37.45
C MET A 13 34.22 -18.65 -37.62
N GLU A 14 34.61 -19.81 -37.11
CA GLU A 14 33.76 -20.99 -37.11
C GLU A 14 32.66 -20.86 -36.07
N LEU A 15 31.42 -21.04 -36.51
CA LEU A 15 30.25 -21.02 -35.65
C LEU A 15 30.01 -22.42 -35.09
N THR A 16 30.47 -22.65 -33.87
CA THR A 16 30.32 -23.93 -33.18
C THR A 16 29.15 -23.88 -32.19
N ALA A 17 28.62 -25.04 -31.80
CA ALA A 17 27.67 -25.15 -30.71
C ALA A 17 28.19 -24.54 -29.41
N GLN A 18 29.50 -24.62 -29.16
CA GLN A 18 30.14 -23.99 -28.00
C GLN A 18 30.04 -22.47 -28.06
N THR A 19 30.30 -21.85 -29.19
CA THR A 19 30.18 -20.39 -29.37
C THR A 19 28.76 -19.89 -29.06
N PHE A 20 27.73 -20.60 -29.56
CA PHE A 20 26.36 -20.26 -29.26
C PHE A 20 25.99 -20.49 -27.80
N ASN A 21 26.46 -21.60 -27.19
CA ASN A 21 26.18 -21.84 -25.76
C ASN A 21 26.83 -20.79 -24.86
N GLU A 22 28.03 -20.29 -25.20
CA GLU A 22 28.66 -19.19 -24.47
C GLU A 22 27.91 -17.88 -24.63
N LEU A 23 27.39 -17.59 -25.82
CA LEU A 23 26.53 -16.43 -26.09
C LEU A 23 25.29 -16.51 -25.22
N TYR A 24 24.59 -17.63 -25.23
CA TYR A 24 23.38 -17.79 -24.42
C TYR A 24 23.65 -17.67 -22.93
N ARG A 25 24.72 -18.25 -22.41
CA ARG A 25 25.12 -18.12 -21.01
C ARG A 25 25.42 -16.68 -20.64
N ASN A 26 26.06 -15.91 -21.52
CA ASN A 26 26.33 -14.50 -21.29
C ASN A 26 25.05 -13.67 -21.31
N LEU A 27 24.14 -13.93 -22.25
CA LEU A 27 22.85 -13.26 -22.32
C LEU A 27 22.00 -13.56 -21.06
N ASP A 28 21.92 -14.82 -20.66
CA ASP A 28 21.23 -15.26 -19.44
C ASP A 28 21.77 -14.52 -18.21
N PHE A 29 23.11 -14.48 -18.07
CA PHE A 29 23.75 -13.80 -16.95
C PHE A 29 23.43 -12.30 -16.93
N ARG A 30 23.52 -11.62 -18.07
CA ARG A 30 23.16 -10.19 -18.20
C ARG A 30 21.70 -9.94 -17.86
N GLN A 31 20.80 -10.81 -18.35
CA GLN A 31 19.39 -10.73 -18.03
C GLN A 31 19.15 -10.86 -16.52
N GLN A 32 19.79 -11.85 -15.87
CA GLN A 32 19.67 -12.02 -14.42
C GLN A 32 20.17 -10.80 -13.65
N VAL A 33 21.31 -10.22 -14.05
CA VAL A 33 21.86 -9.00 -13.43
C VAL A 33 20.91 -7.82 -13.63
N ALA A 34 20.37 -7.64 -14.84
CA ALA A 34 19.43 -6.57 -15.14
C ALA A 34 18.13 -6.70 -14.34
N VAL A 35 17.58 -7.91 -14.25
CA VAL A 35 16.37 -8.20 -13.46
C VAL A 35 16.61 -7.91 -11.99
N ARG A 36 17.71 -8.39 -11.41
CA ARG A 36 18.06 -8.10 -10.01
C ARG A 36 18.25 -6.61 -9.75
N ALA A 37 18.92 -5.91 -10.65
CA ALA A 37 19.10 -4.45 -10.53
C ALA A 37 17.75 -3.70 -10.58
N ALA A 38 16.88 -4.08 -11.51
CA ALA A 38 15.56 -3.49 -11.65
C ALA A 38 14.65 -3.77 -10.43
N LEU A 39 14.76 -4.97 -9.86
CA LEU A 39 13.95 -5.39 -8.71
C LEU A 39 14.58 -5.02 -7.35
N GLY A 40 15.81 -4.51 -7.32
CA GLY A 40 16.48 -4.09 -6.10
C GLY A 40 16.89 -5.23 -5.18
N GLY A 41 17.68 -6.19 -5.67
CA GLY A 41 18.40 -7.19 -4.87
C GLY A 41 17.63 -8.49 -4.63
N SER A 42 17.06 -8.70 -3.46
CA SER A 42 16.52 -10.00 -3.01
C SER A 42 15.04 -10.24 -3.38
N ARG A 43 14.50 -9.56 -4.39
CA ARG A 43 13.11 -9.72 -4.75
C ARG A 43 12.87 -10.94 -5.61
N LEU A 44 11.86 -11.68 -5.23
CA LEU A 44 11.33 -12.81 -5.97
C LEU A 44 9.80 -12.68 -6.00
N GLY A 45 9.15 -13.34 -6.95
CA GLY A 45 7.71 -13.36 -6.97
C GLY A 45 7.10 -13.79 -8.28
N LEU A 46 5.82 -14.12 -8.20
CA LEU A 46 4.98 -14.40 -9.35
C LEU A 46 4.88 -13.17 -10.25
N LEU A 47 4.90 -13.43 -11.55
CA LEU A 47 4.61 -12.46 -12.59
C LEU A 47 3.13 -12.61 -13.04
N PRO A 48 2.46 -11.52 -13.40
CA PRO A 48 1.12 -11.59 -14.00
C PRO A 48 1.18 -12.23 -15.39
N GLY A 49 0.03 -12.74 -15.84
CA GLY A 49 -0.15 -13.24 -17.23
C GLY A 49 0.11 -14.73 -17.42
N ALA A 50 0.53 -15.46 -16.39
CA ALA A 50 0.47 -16.92 -16.38
C ALA A 50 -0.50 -17.36 -15.28
N ASP A 51 -1.40 -18.28 -15.59
CA ASP A 51 -2.28 -18.87 -14.60
C ASP A 51 -1.43 -19.60 -13.55
N PHE A 52 -1.31 -19.05 -12.35
CA PHE A 52 -0.69 -19.76 -11.26
C PHE A 52 -1.61 -20.87 -10.77
N SER A 53 -1.11 -22.11 -10.75
CA SER A 53 -1.82 -23.25 -10.22
C SER A 53 -0.89 -24.19 -9.47
N CYS A 54 -1.17 -24.39 -8.19
CA CYS A 54 -0.47 -25.34 -7.31
C CYS A 54 -1.48 -26.20 -6.54
N LYS A 55 -2.47 -26.76 -7.23
CA LYS A 55 -3.48 -27.63 -6.61
C LYS A 55 -2.96 -29.04 -6.51
N GLY A 56 -2.60 -29.45 -5.30
CA GLY A 56 -2.10 -30.77 -4.99
C GLY A 56 -2.95 -31.52 -3.96
N GLN A 57 -2.70 -32.81 -3.85
CA GLN A 57 -3.30 -33.70 -2.87
C GLN A 57 -2.25 -34.59 -2.25
N PHE A 58 -2.49 -35.01 -1.02
CA PHE A 58 -1.65 -36.01 -0.35
C PHE A 58 -2.10 -37.42 -0.78
N VAL A 59 -1.15 -38.21 -1.25
CA VAL A 59 -1.35 -39.61 -1.63
C VAL A 59 -0.30 -40.44 -0.90
N LYS A 60 -0.72 -41.17 0.13
CA LYS A 60 0.20 -41.89 1.03
C LYS A 60 1.28 -40.95 1.60
N ASN A 61 2.57 -41.20 1.33
CA ASN A 61 3.69 -40.44 1.79
C ASN A 61 4.21 -39.45 0.73
N SER A 62 3.39 -39.09 -0.25
CA SER A 62 3.75 -38.14 -1.30
C SER A 62 2.73 -37.02 -1.44
N PHE A 63 3.18 -35.89 -1.88
CA PHE A 63 2.34 -34.76 -2.31
C PHE A 63 2.36 -34.72 -3.85
N GLU A 64 1.18 -34.82 -4.45
CA GLU A 64 1.02 -34.88 -5.89
C GLU A 64 0.27 -33.66 -6.42
N ILE A 65 0.86 -32.95 -7.38
CA ILE A 65 0.24 -31.85 -8.11
C ILE A 65 0.00 -32.32 -9.54
N LYS A 66 -1.27 -32.41 -9.94
CA LYS A 66 -1.66 -32.88 -11.28
C LYS A 66 -1.21 -31.91 -12.39
N ARG A 67 -1.22 -30.62 -12.09
CA ARG A 67 -0.75 -29.58 -12.97
C ARG A 67 -0.20 -28.42 -12.15
N PHE A 68 1.10 -28.26 -12.19
CA PHE A 68 1.80 -27.10 -11.62
C PHE A 68 2.07 -26.09 -12.72
N GLN A 69 1.50 -24.89 -12.58
CA GLN A 69 1.74 -23.78 -13.49
C GLN A 69 2.26 -22.59 -12.70
N CYS A 70 3.37 -22.03 -13.17
CA CYS A 70 4.02 -20.93 -12.50
C CYS A 70 4.87 -20.13 -13.50
N LEU A 71 4.79 -18.80 -13.42
CA LEU A 71 5.75 -17.88 -14.01
C LEU A 71 6.22 -16.93 -12.91
N ALA A 72 7.49 -17.00 -12.56
CA ALA A 72 8.05 -16.25 -11.44
C ALA A 72 9.48 -15.80 -11.69
N VAL A 73 9.94 -14.84 -10.92
CA VAL A 73 11.34 -14.46 -10.82
C VAL A 73 11.91 -15.06 -9.54
N LEU A 74 13.05 -15.73 -9.66
CA LEU A 74 13.81 -16.27 -8.53
C LEU A 74 14.73 -15.19 -7.91
N PRO A 75 15.21 -15.39 -6.67
CA PRO A 75 16.19 -14.47 -6.05
C PRO A 75 17.42 -14.21 -6.89
N SER A 76 17.87 -15.19 -7.68
CA SER A 76 18.97 -15.05 -8.64
C SER A 76 18.71 -14.09 -9.79
N GLY A 77 17.44 -13.67 -10.00
CA GLY A 77 16.99 -12.96 -11.19
C GLY A 77 16.64 -13.87 -12.36
N SER A 78 16.74 -15.20 -12.20
CA SER A 78 16.30 -16.15 -13.21
C SER A 78 14.79 -16.16 -13.33
N ILE A 79 14.27 -16.25 -14.55
CA ILE A 79 12.84 -16.41 -14.79
C ILE A 79 12.52 -17.91 -14.74
N LEU A 80 11.64 -18.28 -13.81
CA LEU A 80 11.10 -19.62 -13.67
C LEU A 80 9.79 -19.73 -14.46
N SER A 81 9.74 -20.65 -15.41
CA SER A 81 8.49 -21.03 -16.10
C SER A 81 8.25 -22.53 -15.92
N ALA A 82 7.08 -22.88 -15.40
CA ALA A 82 6.69 -24.28 -15.19
C ALA A 82 5.28 -24.54 -15.68
N ASP A 83 5.07 -25.67 -16.36
CA ASP A 83 3.78 -26.28 -16.65
C ASP A 83 4.01 -27.81 -16.69
N GLU A 84 3.91 -28.45 -15.52
CA GLU A 84 4.26 -29.87 -15.40
C GLU A 84 3.53 -30.55 -14.23
N LYS A 85 3.59 -31.87 -14.22
CA LYS A 85 3.14 -32.69 -13.07
C LYS A 85 4.28 -32.77 -12.06
N VAL A 86 3.95 -32.65 -10.78
CA VAL A 86 4.92 -32.75 -9.69
C VAL A 86 4.48 -33.82 -8.72
N SER A 87 5.40 -34.69 -8.34
CA SER A 87 5.22 -35.66 -7.24
C SER A 87 6.49 -35.61 -6.39
N LEU A 88 6.33 -35.39 -5.09
CA LEU A 88 7.43 -35.37 -4.15
C LEU A 88 7.09 -36.15 -2.89
N ALA A 89 8.08 -36.89 -2.38
CA ALA A 89 7.96 -37.55 -1.09
C ALA A 89 7.94 -36.50 0.03
N ILE A 90 7.14 -36.73 1.06
CA ILE A 90 7.09 -35.93 2.25
C ILE A 90 8.20 -36.42 3.19
N PRO A 91 9.18 -35.56 3.55
CA PRO A 91 10.21 -35.93 4.52
C PRO A 91 9.59 -36.09 5.92
N GLU A 92 10.36 -36.67 6.85
CA GLU A 92 10.04 -36.58 8.27
C GLU A 92 10.17 -35.12 8.69
N LEU A 93 9.09 -34.53 9.22
CA LEU A 93 8.98 -33.13 9.51
C LEU A 93 8.89 -32.89 11.01
N PHE A 94 9.71 -31.95 11.51
CA PHE A 94 9.72 -31.53 12.92
C PHE A 94 9.46 -30.03 12.98
N GLY A 95 8.19 -29.61 13.07
CA GLY A 95 7.83 -28.18 13.12
C GLY A 95 6.39 -27.95 12.68
N GLU A 96 5.97 -26.70 12.71
CA GLU A 96 4.58 -26.33 12.46
C GLU A 96 4.31 -25.86 11.02
N ARG A 97 5.31 -25.32 10.34
CA ARG A 97 5.17 -24.68 9.03
C ARG A 97 6.28 -25.08 8.06
N TYR A 98 5.88 -25.41 6.85
CA TYR A 98 6.79 -25.78 5.77
C TYR A 98 6.32 -25.17 4.46
N TYR A 99 7.25 -25.05 3.53
CA TYR A 99 6.99 -24.46 2.21
C TYR A 99 7.38 -25.44 1.12
N LEU A 100 6.46 -25.70 0.20
CA LEU A 100 6.83 -26.30 -1.07
C LEU A 100 7.56 -25.26 -1.90
N THR A 101 8.76 -25.58 -2.32
CA THR A 101 9.58 -24.68 -3.10
C THR A 101 9.92 -25.27 -4.47
N VAL A 102 10.23 -24.38 -5.39
CA VAL A 102 10.76 -24.72 -6.71
C VAL A 102 12.01 -23.88 -7.01
N THR A 103 12.99 -24.53 -7.62
CA THR A 103 14.22 -23.87 -8.10
C THR A 103 14.75 -24.56 -9.33
N TYR A 104 15.79 -23.99 -9.94
CA TYR A 104 16.55 -24.67 -10.97
C TYR A 104 17.68 -25.51 -10.38
N GLY A 105 17.67 -26.81 -10.71
CA GLY A 105 18.78 -27.71 -10.38
C GLY A 105 20.01 -27.47 -11.24
N LYS A 106 21.09 -28.13 -10.82
CA LYS A 106 22.39 -28.13 -11.57
C LYS A 106 22.33 -28.96 -12.84
N ARG A 107 21.36 -29.88 -12.96
CA ARG A 107 21.26 -30.78 -14.11
C ARG A 107 20.45 -30.14 -15.23
N GLU A 108 20.82 -30.47 -16.45
CA GLU A 108 20.10 -30.08 -17.66
C GLU A 108 19.30 -31.28 -18.16
N ARG A 109 18.08 -31.01 -18.64
CA ARG A 109 17.26 -31.98 -19.35
C ARG A 109 17.33 -31.68 -20.84
N ARG A 110 17.69 -32.69 -21.62
CA ARG A 110 17.67 -32.61 -23.08
C ARG A 110 16.38 -33.22 -23.61
N TYR A 111 15.78 -32.58 -24.59
CA TYR A 111 14.60 -33.08 -25.29
C TYR A 111 14.64 -32.61 -26.75
N GLU A 112 13.89 -33.27 -27.58
CA GLU A 112 13.76 -32.93 -29.00
C GLU A 112 12.32 -32.48 -29.27
N LYS A 113 12.18 -31.42 -30.06
CA LYS A 113 10.89 -30.94 -30.53
C LYS A 113 11.03 -30.56 -32.01
N GLU A 114 10.21 -31.19 -32.86
CA GLU A 114 10.22 -30.96 -34.33
C GLU A 114 11.60 -31.14 -34.96
N GLY A 115 12.36 -32.16 -34.50
CA GLY A 115 13.73 -32.43 -35.00
C GLY A 115 14.82 -31.51 -34.49
N VAL A 116 14.47 -30.55 -33.61
CA VAL A 116 15.44 -29.62 -33.01
C VAL A 116 15.75 -30.06 -31.59
N PRO A 117 17.04 -30.25 -31.23
CA PRO A 117 17.44 -30.57 -29.86
C PRO A 117 17.38 -29.33 -28.96
N TYR A 118 16.72 -29.45 -27.84
CA TYR A 118 16.63 -28.42 -26.82
C TYR A 118 17.27 -28.87 -25.51
N VAL A 119 17.75 -27.90 -24.76
CA VAL A 119 18.26 -28.09 -23.40
C VAL A 119 17.50 -27.16 -22.48
N THR A 120 16.98 -27.68 -21.38
CA THR A 120 16.35 -26.89 -20.33
C THR A 120 16.93 -27.23 -18.97
N ARG A 121 16.98 -26.29 -18.06
CA ARG A 121 17.37 -26.57 -16.67
C ARG A 121 16.28 -27.44 -16.02
N GLN A 122 16.72 -28.49 -15.33
CA GLN A 122 15.81 -29.31 -14.55
C GLN A 122 15.29 -28.50 -13.36
N LYS A 123 13.98 -28.48 -13.18
CA LYS A 123 13.36 -27.93 -11.97
C LYS A 123 13.46 -28.94 -10.83
N VAL A 124 13.67 -28.43 -9.64
CA VAL A 124 13.76 -29.22 -8.40
C VAL A 124 12.69 -28.70 -7.45
N TYR A 125 11.89 -29.62 -6.97
CA TYR A 125 10.84 -29.37 -6.00
C TYR A 125 11.24 -29.98 -4.67
N ALA A 126 11.09 -29.23 -3.58
CA ALA A 126 11.45 -29.70 -2.25
C ALA A 126 10.58 -28.99 -1.19
N ILE A 127 10.61 -29.55 0.02
CA ILE A 127 9.94 -28.96 1.18
C ILE A 127 11.00 -28.37 2.08
N HIS A 128 10.84 -27.10 2.44
CA HIS A 128 11.78 -26.34 3.25
C HIS A 128 11.10 -25.64 4.40
N THR A 129 11.88 -25.30 5.43
CA THR A 129 11.48 -24.41 6.51
C THR A 129 11.63 -22.93 6.08
N LEU A 130 11.10 -22.02 6.89
CA LEU A 130 11.26 -20.57 6.63
C LEU A 130 12.72 -20.13 6.65
N GLU A 131 13.52 -20.68 7.55
CA GLU A 131 14.97 -20.34 7.68
C GLU A 131 15.77 -20.76 6.44
N GLU A 132 15.40 -21.87 5.82
CA GLU A 132 16.06 -22.36 4.61
C GLU A 132 15.73 -21.52 3.38
N LEU A 133 14.56 -20.83 3.36
CA LEU A 133 14.17 -19.96 2.25
C LEU A 133 15.09 -18.75 2.10
N ASP A 134 15.58 -18.20 3.21
CA ASP A 134 16.45 -17.01 3.20
C ASP A 134 17.87 -17.33 2.72
N GLN A 135 18.27 -18.61 2.70
CA GLN A 135 19.64 -19.02 2.44
C GLN A 135 19.89 -19.52 1.00
N ALA A 136 18.84 -19.71 0.20
CA ALA A 136 18.95 -20.35 -1.10
C ALA A 136 18.10 -19.66 -2.18
N ASP A 137 18.39 -20.00 -3.45
CA ASP A 137 17.64 -19.53 -4.63
C ASP A 137 16.33 -20.33 -4.77
N LEU A 138 15.44 -20.23 -3.77
CA LEU A 138 14.20 -20.97 -3.66
C LEU A 138 13.00 -20.08 -3.87
N PHE A 139 11.97 -20.59 -4.56
CA PHE A 139 10.70 -19.91 -4.73
C PHE A 139 9.58 -20.72 -4.06
N PRO A 140 8.98 -20.23 -2.96
CA PRO A 140 7.91 -20.92 -2.28
C PRO A 140 6.58 -20.77 -3.05
N VAL A 141 5.94 -21.90 -3.31
CA VAL A 141 4.71 -21.97 -4.13
C VAL A 141 3.48 -22.42 -3.33
N ALA A 142 3.68 -23.10 -2.22
CA ALA A 142 2.62 -23.48 -1.29
C ALA A 142 3.16 -23.52 0.13
N ARG A 143 2.32 -23.30 1.11
CA ARG A 143 2.62 -23.45 2.52
C ARG A 143 1.86 -24.65 3.06
N PHE A 144 2.52 -25.42 3.92
CA PHE A 144 1.92 -26.52 4.64
C PHE A 144 1.87 -26.18 6.13
N LYS A 145 0.78 -26.59 6.77
CA LYS A 145 0.61 -26.57 8.21
C LYS A 145 0.63 -28.00 8.72
N VAL A 146 1.30 -28.21 9.85
CA VAL A 146 1.28 -29.49 10.56
C VAL A 146 0.54 -29.26 11.88
N SER A 147 -0.60 -29.90 12.06
CA SER A 147 -1.37 -29.86 13.28
C SER A 147 -1.69 -31.30 13.68
N ASP A 148 -1.36 -31.69 14.91
CA ASP A 148 -1.58 -33.04 15.45
C ASP A 148 -1.03 -34.16 14.54
N GLY A 149 0.12 -33.90 13.90
CA GLY A 149 0.73 -34.84 12.95
C GLY A 149 0.01 -34.92 11.59
N ILE A 150 -1.00 -34.11 11.35
CA ILE A 150 -1.70 -33.98 10.06
C ILE A 150 -1.07 -32.91 9.24
N PHE A 151 -0.65 -33.27 8.04
CA PHE A 151 -0.06 -32.40 7.06
C PHE A 151 -1.13 -31.87 6.12
N ALA A 152 -1.34 -30.58 6.08
CA ALA A 152 -2.35 -29.95 5.26
C ALA A 152 -1.80 -28.75 4.45
N VAL A 153 -2.28 -28.59 3.22
CA VAL A 153 -1.99 -27.39 2.43
C VAL A 153 -2.75 -26.23 3.04
N ASP A 154 -2.07 -25.12 3.24
CA ASP A 154 -2.70 -23.87 3.64
C ASP A 154 -3.37 -23.21 2.43
N PRO A 155 -4.72 -23.21 2.35
CA PRO A 155 -5.43 -22.69 1.19
C PRO A 155 -5.32 -21.17 1.05
N ASP A 156 -5.04 -20.48 2.15
CA ASP A 156 -4.97 -19.04 2.21
C ASP A 156 -3.58 -18.49 1.84
N TYR A 157 -2.60 -19.37 1.75
CA TYR A 157 -1.24 -18.96 1.41
C TYR A 157 -1.19 -18.23 0.06
N ILE A 158 -0.59 -17.05 0.07
CA ILE A 158 -0.27 -16.27 -1.13
C ILE A 158 1.23 -16.39 -1.38
N PRO A 159 1.68 -17.02 -2.48
CA PRO A 159 3.09 -17.01 -2.84
C PRO A 159 3.62 -15.59 -3.00
N PRO A 160 4.93 -15.36 -2.85
CA PRO A 160 5.51 -14.06 -3.18
C PRO A 160 5.09 -13.60 -4.56
N CYS A 161 4.62 -12.36 -4.67
CA CYS A 161 4.19 -11.74 -5.91
C CYS A 161 5.01 -10.47 -6.16
N LEU A 162 5.41 -10.21 -7.41
CA LEU A 162 6.07 -8.96 -7.78
C LEU A 162 5.07 -7.85 -8.03
N LEU A 163 3.95 -8.20 -8.66
CA LEU A 163 2.89 -7.26 -9.00
C LEU A 163 1.56 -7.73 -8.41
N LEU A 164 0.69 -6.81 -8.08
CA LEU A 164 -0.63 -7.11 -7.49
C LEU A 164 -1.51 -8.01 -8.36
N PRO A 165 -1.53 -7.88 -9.71
CA PRO A 165 -2.33 -8.75 -10.56
C PRO A 165 -1.85 -10.22 -10.61
N ALA A 166 -0.71 -10.54 -9.98
CA ALA A 166 -0.22 -11.92 -9.95
C ALA A 166 -1.08 -12.85 -9.07
N ASP A 167 -1.79 -12.27 -8.07
CA ASP A 167 -2.79 -13.01 -7.27
C ASP A 167 -4.00 -12.09 -6.99
N ALA A 168 -5.17 -12.50 -7.44
CA ALA A 168 -6.40 -11.71 -7.31
C ALA A 168 -6.79 -11.39 -5.85
N ARG A 169 -6.33 -12.18 -4.88
CA ARG A 169 -6.59 -11.96 -3.45
C ARG A 169 -5.92 -10.69 -2.94
N LEU A 170 -4.81 -10.26 -3.53
CA LEU A 170 -4.12 -9.01 -3.16
C LEU A 170 -5.00 -7.78 -3.39
N ALA A 171 -5.68 -7.74 -4.53
CA ALA A 171 -6.64 -6.67 -4.82
C ALA A 171 -7.85 -6.69 -3.88
N ALA A 172 -8.32 -7.89 -3.50
CA ALA A 172 -9.43 -8.05 -2.56
C ALA A 172 -9.08 -7.54 -1.16
N TYR A 173 -7.86 -7.76 -0.67
CA TYR A 173 -7.39 -7.15 0.58
C TYR A 173 -7.39 -5.63 0.50
N GLY A 174 -6.87 -5.06 -0.58
CA GLY A 174 -6.86 -3.61 -0.75
C GLY A 174 -8.25 -3.00 -0.78
N GLN A 175 -9.21 -3.66 -1.44
CA GLN A 175 -10.61 -3.23 -1.42
C GLN A 175 -11.21 -3.31 -0.02
N SER A 176 -10.93 -4.38 0.74
CA SER A 176 -11.35 -4.51 2.13
C SER A 176 -10.77 -3.40 3.03
N TYR A 177 -9.51 -2.98 2.81
CA TYR A 177 -8.92 -1.87 3.56
C TYR A 177 -9.61 -0.55 3.24
N ILE A 178 -9.94 -0.28 1.99
CA ILE A 178 -10.72 0.91 1.59
C ILE A 178 -12.05 0.95 2.33
N GLU A 179 -12.79 -0.15 2.37
CA GLU A 179 -14.08 -0.24 3.04
C GLU A 179 -13.96 0.00 4.56
N ARG A 180 -12.93 -0.59 5.20
CA ARG A 180 -12.69 -0.41 6.63
C ARG A 180 -12.25 1.01 6.97
N LEU A 181 -11.37 1.62 6.17
CA LEU A 181 -10.97 3.01 6.36
C LEU A 181 -12.15 3.98 6.15
N GLN A 182 -13.06 3.68 5.22
CA GLN A 182 -14.29 4.45 5.06
C GLN A 182 -15.17 4.38 6.32
N ALA A 183 -15.33 3.18 6.88
CA ALA A 183 -16.07 2.99 8.12
C ALA A 183 -15.41 3.73 9.29
N LEU A 184 -14.08 3.61 9.45
CA LEU A 184 -13.32 4.34 10.47
C LEU A 184 -13.46 5.86 10.31
N SER A 185 -13.35 6.38 9.08
CA SER A 185 -13.45 7.82 8.83
C SER A 185 -14.83 8.42 9.15
N ALA A 186 -15.87 7.58 9.10
CA ALA A 186 -17.25 7.98 9.41
C ALA A 186 -17.61 7.71 10.87
N HIS A 187 -16.69 7.19 11.69
CA HIS A 187 -16.99 6.83 13.08
C HIS A 187 -17.28 8.07 13.93
N ALA A 188 -18.37 8.02 14.71
CA ALA A 188 -18.85 9.16 15.49
C ALA A 188 -17.85 9.62 16.57
N SER A 189 -17.08 8.68 17.14
CA SER A 189 -16.05 8.98 18.14
C SER A 189 -14.76 9.56 17.58
N LEU A 190 -14.62 9.62 16.25
CA LEU A 190 -13.47 10.21 15.60
C LEU A 190 -13.69 11.69 15.34
N GLU A 191 -13.24 12.53 16.27
CA GLU A 191 -13.32 13.98 16.14
C GLU A 191 -12.55 14.51 14.91
N GLU A 192 -12.92 15.72 14.45
CA GLU A 192 -12.17 16.44 13.43
C GLU A 192 -10.77 16.78 13.98
N GLY A 193 -9.76 16.07 13.51
CA GLY A 193 -8.39 16.20 14.00
C GLY A 193 -7.38 15.48 13.12
N GLU A 194 -6.16 15.33 13.62
CA GLU A 194 -5.06 14.69 12.89
C GLU A 194 -5.35 13.21 12.58
N GLY A 195 -5.98 12.48 13.50
CA GLY A 195 -6.34 11.08 13.29
C GLY A 195 -7.30 10.90 12.11
N LYS A 196 -8.35 11.70 12.05
CA LYS A 196 -9.29 11.68 10.92
C LYS A 196 -8.62 12.06 9.60
N ARG A 197 -7.77 13.10 9.63
CA ARG A 197 -6.99 13.51 8.45
C ARG A 197 -6.06 12.42 7.96
N ALA A 198 -5.38 11.71 8.87
CA ALA A 198 -4.53 10.57 8.53
C ALA A 198 -5.32 9.45 7.86
N ILE A 199 -6.48 9.05 8.41
CA ILE A 199 -7.34 8.04 7.80
C ILE A 199 -7.79 8.47 6.39
N LEU A 200 -8.26 9.70 6.23
CA LEU A 200 -8.70 10.23 4.94
C LEU A 200 -7.56 10.30 3.92
N HIS A 201 -6.34 10.63 4.37
CA HIS A 201 -5.15 10.61 3.53
C HIS A 201 -4.86 9.20 2.97
N TYR A 202 -4.80 8.17 3.83
CA TYR A 202 -4.55 6.81 3.37
C TYR A 202 -5.72 6.23 2.56
N LEU A 203 -6.94 6.60 2.89
CA LEU A 203 -8.11 6.27 2.07
C LEU A 203 -8.00 6.86 0.65
N PHE A 204 -7.55 8.11 0.54
CA PHE A 204 -7.30 8.76 -0.76
C PHE A 204 -6.18 8.05 -1.52
N LEU A 205 -5.05 7.74 -0.86
CA LEU A 205 -3.93 7.02 -1.48
C LEU A 205 -4.34 5.63 -1.98
N LEU A 206 -5.09 4.86 -1.18
CA LEU A 206 -5.56 3.53 -1.58
C LEU A 206 -6.59 3.58 -2.71
N LYS A 207 -7.49 4.56 -2.71
CA LYS A 207 -8.46 4.74 -3.82
C LYS A 207 -7.79 5.15 -5.13
N GLY A 208 -6.72 5.92 -5.05
CA GLY A 208 -5.91 6.33 -6.21
C GLY A 208 -4.81 5.33 -6.57
N TYR A 209 -4.67 4.22 -5.84
CA TYR A 209 -3.60 3.27 -6.05
C TYR A 209 -3.77 2.53 -7.39
N GLN A 210 -2.66 2.37 -8.11
CA GLN A 210 -2.63 1.61 -9.36
C GLN A 210 -2.56 0.12 -9.05
N TRP A 211 -3.67 -0.59 -9.24
CA TRP A 211 -3.79 -2.02 -8.90
C TRP A 211 -3.02 -2.97 -9.83
N ASP A 212 -2.30 -2.44 -10.81
CA ASP A 212 -1.30 -3.13 -11.62
C ASP A 212 0.15 -2.90 -11.11
N GLY A 213 0.29 -2.16 -10.01
CA GLY A 213 1.55 -1.79 -9.39
C GLY A 213 2.25 -2.92 -8.63
N GLY A 214 3.40 -2.57 -8.06
CA GLY A 214 4.25 -3.49 -7.29
C GLY A 214 3.68 -3.85 -5.93
N VAL A 215 3.86 -5.10 -5.52
CA VAL A 215 3.45 -5.57 -4.18
C VAL A 215 4.24 -4.85 -3.08
N ARG A 216 5.50 -4.52 -3.33
CA ARG A 216 6.34 -3.83 -2.34
C ARG A 216 5.79 -2.46 -1.98
N GLU A 217 5.45 -1.68 -2.99
CA GLU A 217 4.92 -0.34 -2.83
C GLU A 217 3.57 -0.39 -2.09
N PHE A 218 2.76 -1.39 -2.39
CA PHE A 218 1.51 -1.65 -1.67
C PHE A 218 1.75 -2.01 -0.20
N VAL A 219 2.71 -2.91 0.07
CA VAL A 219 3.08 -3.29 1.45
C VAL A 219 3.61 -2.09 2.21
N GLN A 220 4.48 -1.28 1.61
CA GLN A 220 4.99 -0.06 2.24
C GLN A 220 3.86 0.91 2.59
N LEU A 221 2.95 1.16 1.66
CA LEU A 221 1.78 2.02 1.90
C LEU A 221 0.94 1.49 3.07
N THR A 222 0.71 0.18 3.12
CA THR A 222 -0.08 -0.44 4.20
C THR A 222 0.64 -0.43 5.55
N GLN A 223 1.98 -0.49 5.57
CA GLN A 223 2.77 -0.31 6.79
C GLN A 223 2.69 1.11 7.34
N GLU A 224 2.87 2.11 6.47
CA GLU A 224 2.74 3.52 6.84
C GLU A 224 1.33 3.83 7.36
N MET A 225 0.30 3.25 6.73
CA MET A 225 -1.09 3.34 7.17
C MET A 225 -1.28 2.72 8.56
N ALA A 226 -0.77 1.52 8.79
CA ALA A 226 -0.87 0.85 10.10
C ALA A 226 -0.20 1.69 11.21
N GLN A 227 0.99 2.23 10.95
CA GLN A 227 1.71 3.09 11.89
C GLN A 227 0.93 4.37 12.22
N ALA A 228 0.30 4.99 11.22
CA ALA A 228 -0.51 6.18 11.43
C ALA A 228 -1.77 5.88 12.27
N ILE A 229 -2.45 4.78 11.99
CA ILE A 229 -3.62 4.33 12.76
C ILE A 229 -3.21 3.98 14.20
N ASP A 230 -2.08 3.30 14.36
CA ASP A 230 -1.54 3.02 15.70
C ASP A 230 -1.30 4.31 16.49
N TYR A 231 -0.58 5.24 15.87
CA TYR A 231 -0.20 6.48 16.54
C TYR A 231 -1.39 7.38 16.90
N TYR A 232 -2.35 7.52 15.99
CA TYR A 232 -3.45 8.48 16.18
C TYR A 232 -4.71 7.88 16.82
N ILE A 233 -4.89 6.55 16.76
CA ILE A 233 -6.14 5.91 17.20
C ILE A 233 -5.87 4.88 18.29
N VAL A 234 -4.99 3.91 18.05
CA VAL A 234 -4.83 2.78 18.96
C VAL A 234 -4.05 3.18 20.21
N THR A 235 -2.85 3.74 20.04
CA THR A 235 -1.96 4.15 21.17
C THR A 235 -2.63 5.13 22.14
N PRO A 236 -3.39 6.17 21.71
CA PRO A 236 -4.07 7.08 22.63
C PRO A 236 -5.18 6.43 23.46
N HIS A 237 -5.75 5.32 23.00
CA HIS A 237 -6.94 4.69 23.60
C HIS A 237 -6.71 3.26 24.11
N SER A 238 -5.49 2.74 24.00
CA SER A 238 -5.13 1.39 24.45
C SER A 238 -4.05 1.45 25.51
N GLU A 239 -4.26 0.76 26.64
CA GLU A 239 -3.25 0.64 27.70
C GLU A 239 -2.04 -0.20 27.28
N THR A 240 -2.25 -1.15 26.37
CA THR A 240 -1.22 -2.08 25.88
C THR A 240 -1.33 -2.23 24.36
N PRO A 241 -0.77 -1.28 23.58
CA PRO A 241 -0.82 -1.37 22.13
C PRO A 241 -0.05 -2.62 21.65
N GLU A 242 -0.64 -3.36 20.73
CA GLU A 242 -0.01 -4.51 20.09
C GLU A 242 1.11 -4.05 19.16
N ALA A 243 2.26 -4.74 19.21
CA ALA A 243 3.36 -4.40 18.32
C ALA A 243 3.01 -4.70 16.85
N ILE A 244 3.20 -3.73 15.99
CA ILE A 244 2.99 -3.90 14.54
C ILE A 244 4.02 -4.90 14.01
N PRO A 245 3.61 -6.05 13.46
CA PRO A 245 4.55 -7.03 12.92
C PRO A 245 5.22 -6.52 11.65
N ALA A 246 6.43 -6.99 11.40
CA ALA A 246 7.10 -6.71 10.14
C ALA A 246 6.59 -7.67 9.05
N PRO A 247 6.14 -7.18 7.90
CA PRO A 247 5.77 -8.05 6.79
C PRO A 247 6.98 -8.77 6.24
N THR A 248 6.82 -10.05 5.94
CA THR A 248 7.85 -10.86 5.27
C THR A 248 7.41 -11.18 3.85
N GLN A 249 8.38 -11.28 2.94
CA GLN A 249 8.07 -11.61 1.55
C GLN A 249 7.49 -13.01 1.37
N TYR A 250 7.76 -13.93 2.30
CA TYR A 250 7.31 -15.33 2.22
C TYR A 250 5.94 -15.57 2.85
N ASP A 251 5.52 -14.69 3.75
CA ASP A 251 4.26 -14.79 4.49
C ASP A 251 3.45 -13.48 4.41
N LEU A 252 3.41 -12.89 3.24
CA LEU A 252 2.69 -11.64 2.99
C LEU A 252 1.23 -11.72 3.44
N GLN A 253 0.58 -12.86 3.25
CA GLN A 253 -0.79 -13.11 3.67
C GLN A 253 -0.99 -12.88 5.19
N LEU A 254 -0.01 -13.27 6.03
CA LEU A 254 -0.12 -13.06 7.48
C LEU A 254 -0.16 -11.56 7.82
N TRP A 255 0.65 -10.76 7.13
CA TRP A 255 0.61 -9.31 7.26
C TRP A 255 -0.74 -8.74 6.82
N LEU A 256 -1.22 -9.16 5.65
CA LEU A 256 -2.48 -8.65 5.10
C LEU A 256 -3.68 -9.00 5.98
N GLN A 257 -3.71 -10.21 6.52
CA GLN A 257 -4.74 -10.66 7.43
C GLN A 257 -4.65 -9.95 8.79
N TRP A 258 -3.45 -9.86 9.36
CA TRP A 258 -3.22 -9.12 10.59
C TRP A 258 -3.70 -7.67 10.45
N LEU A 259 -3.36 -6.99 9.37
CA LEU A 259 -3.79 -5.60 9.13
C LEU A 259 -5.32 -5.49 9.03
N GLN A 260 -5.96 -6.45 8.39
CA GLN A 260 -7.42 -6.48 8.31
C GLN A 260 -8.06 -6.62 9.70
N ASP A 261 -7.52 -7.48 10.55
CA ASP A 261 -7.97 -7.66 11.92
C ASP A 261 -7.66 -6.43 12.78
N TYR A 262 -6.48 -5.84 12.58
CA TYR A 262 -6.05 -4.61 13.26
C TYR A 262 -6.96 -3.41 12.96
N LEU A 263 -7.35 -3.22 11.70
CA LEU A 263 -8.33 -2.19 11.33
C LEU A 263 -9.69 -2.41 11.98
N SER A 264 -10.10 -3.65 12.17
CA SER A 264 -11.34 -3.98 12.88
C SER A 264 -11.21 -3.72 14.38
N ALA A 265 -10.06 -4.05 14.97
CA ALA A 265 -9.77 -3.75 16.37
C ALA A 265 -9.76 -2.24 16.63
N ALA A 266 -9.16 -1.46 15.71
CA ALA A 266 -9.20 0.00 15.80
C ALA A 266 -10.63 0.57 15.79
N ALA A 267 -11.54 -0.01 15.01
CA ALA A 267 -12.96 0.37 15.05
C ALA A 267 -13.59 0.03 16.42
N THR A 268 -13.32 -1.15 16.96
CA THR A 268 -13.81 -1.56 18.27
C THR A 268 -13.29 -0.65 19.39
N ILE A 269 -12.04 -0.19 19.31
CA ILE A 269 -11.48 0.78 20.25
C ILE A 269 -12.26 2.09 20.19
N LEU A 270 -12.56 2.58 18.99
CA LEU A 270 -13.37 3.80 18.84
C LEU A 270 -14.80 3.63 19.35
N ASP A 271 -15.41 2.44 19.23
CA ASP A 271 -16.71 2.11 19.80
C ASP A 271 -16.70 2.22 21.35
N GLY A 272 -15.57 1.87 21.97
CA GLY A 272 -15.37 1.95 23.42
C GLY A 272 -15.03 3.35 23.93
N VAL A 273 -14.68 4.28 23.05
CA VAL A 273 -14.41 5.68 23.42
C VAL A 273 -15.74 6.32 23.78
N VAL A 274 -16.00 6.45 25.07
CA VAL A 274 -17.12 7.29 25.55
C VAL A 274 -16.75 8.71 25.17
N LEU A 275 -17.55 9.30 24.27
CA LEU A 275 -17.51 10.74 24.07
C LEU A 275 -17.87 11.36 25.41
N GLU A 276 -16.88 11.67 26.24
CA GLU A 276 -17.09 12.63 27.29
C GLU A 276 -17.59 13.88 26.60
N ASP A 277 -18.82 14.23 26.94
CA ASP A 277 -19.41 15.49 26.49
C ASP A 277 -18.52 16.59 27.08
N LYS A 278 -17.43 16.91 26.36
CA LYS A 278 -16.55 18.03 26.66
C LYS A 278 -17.27 19.30 26.30
N THR A 279 -18.46 19.48 26.87
CA THR A 279 -18.89 20.83 27.20
C THR A 279 -17.88 21.30 28.25
N ILE A 280 -16.74 21.79 27.76
CA ILE A 280 -15.81 22.52 28.60
C ILE A 280 -16.67 23.61 29.22
N ASP A 281 -16.98 23.45 30.49
CA ASP A 281 -17.63 24.51 31.25
C ASP A 281 -16.62 25.65 31.35
N TYR A 282 -16.61 26.49 30.31
CA TYR A 282 -15.73 27.64 30.21
C TYR A 282 -15.95 28.59 31.39
N GLU A 283 -17.15 28.61 31.97
CA GLU A 283 -17.45 29.42 33.16
C GLU A 283 -16.77 28.82 34.41
N ALA A 284 -16.79 27.51 34.59
CA ALA A 284 -16.12 26.85 35.70
C ALA A 284 -14.60 26.96 35.56
N LEU A 285 -14.03 26.76 34.36
CA LEU A 285 -12.59 26.90 34.10
C LEU A 285 -12.12 28.35 34.27
N LEU A 286 -12.92 29.29 33.83
CA LEU A 286 -12.66 30.74 33.99
C LEU A 286 -12.77 31.17 35.46
N ALA A 287 -13.71 30.59 36.21
CA ALA A 287 -13.84 30.81 37.65
C ALA A 287 -12.65 30.24 38.43
N GLN A 288 -12.20 29.04 38.07
CA GLN A 288 -11.04 28.42 38.70
C GLN A 288 -9.75 29.19 38.37
N ALA A 289 -9.50 29.55 37.11
CA ALA A 289 -8.37 30.36 36.68
C ALA A 289 -8.36 31.74 37.35
N LYS A 290 -9.54 32.38 37.52
CA LYS A 290 -9.68 33.63 38.25
C LYS A 290 -9.33 33.43 39.74
N ALA A 291 -9.79 32.38 40.39
CA ALA A 291 -9.50 32.11 41.79
C ALA A 291 -8.02 31.91 42.03
N GLU A 292 -7.33 31.12 41.22
CA GLU A 292 -5.89 30.89 41.31
C GLU A 292 -5.05 32.14 41.05
N LEU A 293 -5.46 32.98 40.11
CA LEU A 293 -4.82 34.24 39.77
C LEU A 293 -5.02 35.29 40.90
N TYR A 294 -6.22 35.33 41.52
CA TYR A 294 -6.50 36.23 42.65
C TYR A 294 -5.67 35.93 43.91
N GLU A 295 -5.30 34.68 44.14
CA GLU A 295 -4.47 34.29 45.26
C GLU A 295 -2.98 34.55 45.09
N ARG A 296 -2.47 34.61 43.83
CA ARG A 296 -1.02 34.62 43.53
C ARG A 296 -0.44 35.96 43.16
N LEU A 297 -1.22 36.94 42.74
CA LEU A 297 -0.70 38.17 42.17
C LEU A 297 -1.05 39.43 42.96
N ASN A 298 -0.11 40.39 42.97
CA ASN A 298 -0.32 41.73 43.48
C ASN A 298 -1.49 42.40 42.76
N PRO A 299 -2.38 43.18 43.41
CA PRO A 299 -3.61 43.73 42.82
C PRO A 299 -3.40 44.46 41.51
N GLU A 300 -2.32 45.24 41.36
CA GLU A 300 -2.03 45.99 40.16
C GLU A 300 -1.61 45.14 38.96
N LEU A 301 -0.89 44.03 39.21
CA LEU A 301 -0.55 43.03 38.19
C LEU A 301 -1.74 42.19 37.77
N ARG A 302 -2.65 41.94 38.71
CA ARG A 302 -3.90 41.20 38.47
C ARG A 302 -4.83 41.94 37.51
N GLU A 303 -5.01 43.25 37.65
CA GLU A 303 -5.85 44.04 36.76
C GLU A 303 -5.25 44.13 35.35
N ALA A 304 -3.93 44.33 35.24
CA ALA A 304 -3.26 44.41 33.94
C ALA A 304 -3.34 43.05 33.17
N LEU A 305 -3.11 41.93 33.88
CA LEU A 305 -3.17 40.59 33.27
C LEU A 305 -4.57 40.19 32.89
N LEU A 306 -5.58 40.55 33.72
CA LEU A 306 -7.00 40.32 33.41
C LEU A 306 -7.45 41.08 32.16
N LEU A 307 -6.93 42.30 31.97
CA LEU A 307 -7.22 43.11 30.79
C LEU A 307 -6.60 42.48 29.55
N GLN A 308 -5.34 42.04 29.65
CA GLN A 308 -4.62 41.37 28.57
C GLN A 308 -5.26 40.06 28.16
N ILE A 309 -5.55 39.15 29.12
CA ILE A 309 -6.21 37.87 28.87
C ILE A 309 -7.59 38.08 28.24
N LYS A 310 -8.32 39.12 28.68
CA LYS A 310 -9.64 39.40 28.13
C LYS A 310 -9.58 39.92 26.69
N GLU A 311 -8.52 40.65 26.32
CA GLU A 311 -8.29 41.07 24.95
C GLU A 311 -7.83 39.92 24.06
N GLU A 312 -6.91 39.06 24.55
CA GLU A 312 -6.45 37.87 23.82
C GLU A 312 -7.59 36.89 23.58
N LEU A 313 -8.39 36.56 24.62
CA LEU A 313 -9.56 35.70 24.48
C LEU A 313 -10.64 36.26 23.56
N ARG A 314 -10.84 37.58 23.54
CA ARG A 314 -11.75 38.20 22.58
C ARG A 314 -11.24 38.12 21.15
N ALA A 315 -9.93 38.29 20.94
CA ALA A 315 -9.32 38.17 19.62
C ALA A 315 -9.44 36.71 19.10
N GLU A 316 -9.04 35.72 19.90
CA GLU A 316 -9.16 34.30 19.55
C GLU A 316 -10.60 33.87 19.29
N LEU A 317 -11.54 34.29 20.17
CA LEU A 317 -12.96 33.97 19.99
C LEU A 317 -13.56 34.62 18.73
N SER A 318 -13.14 35.87 18.44
CA SER A 318 -13.57 36.59 17.23
C SER A 318 -13.02 35.93 15.98
N GLU A 319 -11.77 35.48 16.01
CA GLU A 319 -11.11 34.79 14.89
C GLU A 319 -11.78 33.42 14.65
N HIS A 320 -12.00 32.65 15.71
CA HIS A 320 -12.67 31.35 15.63
C HIS A 320 -14.12 31.44 15.17
N LEU A 321 -14.86 32.45 15.67
CA LEU A 321 -16.25 32.69 15.26
C LEU A 321 -16.32 33.15 13.79
N SER A 322 -15.39 34.01 13.37
CA SER A 322 -15.32 34.47 11.98
C SER A 322 -14.98 33.33 11.04
N ALA A 323 -14.03 32.44 11.42
CA ALA A 323 -13.68 31.25 10.65
C ALA A 323 -14.87 30.28 10.53
N THR A 324 -15.54 30.01 11.65
CA THR A 324 -16.73 29.13 11.69
C THR A 324 -17.89 29.70 10.89
N ILE A 325 -18.16 31.01 11.00
CA ILE A 325 -19.21 31.68 10.23
C ILE A 325 -18.88 31.67 8.74
N THR A 326 -17.62 31.92 8.39
CA THR A 326 -17.18 31.88 6.99
C THR A 326 -17.34 30.45 6.42
N ASP A 327 -16.93 29.43 7.17
CA ASP A 327 -17.10 28.03 6.77
C ASP A 327 -18.58 27.65 6.60
N LEU A 328 -19.43 28.04 7.55
CA LEU A 328 -20.90 27.85 7.46
C LEU A 328 -21.52 28.54 6.24
N ILE A 329 -21.09 29.79 5.96
CA ILE A 329 -21.58 30.52 4.81
C ILE A 329 -21.10 29.92 3.50
N GLU A 330 -19.80 29.64 3.38
CA GLU A 330 -19.20 29.18 2.13
C GLU A 330 -19.54 27.71 1.82
N ASN A 331 -19.53 26.83 2.83
CA ASN A 331 -19.63 25.39 2.62
C ASN A 331 -21.04 24.83 2.86
N GLN A 332 -21.89 25.54 3.60
CA GLN A 332 -23.25 25.05 3.87
C GLN A 332 -24.35 25.95 3.29
N LEU A 333 -24.30 27.27 3.56
CA LEU A 333 -25.37 28.19 3.12
C LEU A 333 -25.30 28.51 1.63
N LYS A 334 -24.11 28.83 1.09
CA LYS A 334 -23.98 29.15 -0.34
C LYS A 334 -24.38 27.99 -1.25
N PRO A 335 -23.92 26.73 -1.03
CA PRO A 335 -24.34 25.59 -1.83
C PRO A 335 -25.85 25.35 -1.72
N THR A 336 -26.39 25.38 -0.50
CA THR A 336 -27.83 25.15 -0.26
C THR A 336 -28.68 26.23 -0.91
N LEU A 337 -28.24 27.51 -0.82
CA LEU A 337 -28.92 28.61 -1.48
C LEU A 337 -28.81 28.55 -2.99
N HIS A 338 -27.61 28.13 -3.48
CA HIS A 338 -27.37 27.91 -4.90
C HIS A 338 -28.26 26.81 -5.48
N ASP A 339 -28.35 25.68 -4.78
CA ASP A 339 -29.18 24.55 -5.19
C ASP A 339 -30.69 24.93 -5.13
N THR A 340 -31.10 25.68 -4.10
CA THR A 340 -32.49 26.16 -3.97
C THR A 340 -32.80 27.16 -5.07
N LEU A 341 -31.89 28.10 -5.34
CA LEU A 341 -32.08 29.09 -6.41
C LEU A 341 -32.02 28.42 -7.81
N GLN A 342 -31.21 27.38 -8.01
CA GLN A 342 -31.24 26.62 -9.26
C GLN A 342 -32.52 25.83 -9.45
N GLN A 343 -33.18 25.41 -8.37
CA GLN A 343 -34.45 24.70 -8.44
C GLN A 343 -35.65 25.65 -8.64
N GLU A 344 -35.58 26.88 -8.16
CA GLU A 344 -36.67 27.86 -8.20
C GLU A 344 -36.59 28.87 -9.36
N LEU A 345 -35.39 29.07 -9.92
CA LEU A 345 -35.17 29.98 -11.06
C LEU A 345 -35.23 29.25 -12.40
N ASP A 346 -35.95 29.88 -13.35
CA ASP A 346 -35.98 29.46 -14.76
C ASP A 346 -34.55 29.28 -15.29
N PRO A 347 -34.18 28.11 -15.81
CA PRO A 347 -32.81 27.82 -16.33
C PRO A 347 -32.31 28.89 -17.31
N SER A 348 -33.21 29.52 -18.06
CA SER A 348 -32.82 30.60 -19.00
C SER A 348 -32.37 31.90 -18.33
N LEU A 349 -32.79 32.13 -17.08
CA LEU A 349 -32.37 33.28 -16.28
C LEU A 349 -31.01 33.05 -15.62
N HIS A 350 -30.75 31.80 -15.22
CA HIS A 350 -29.47 31.39 -14.64
C HIS A 350 -28.35 31.51 -15.66
N ASP A 351 -28.53 31.02 -16.86
CA ASP A 351 -27.54 31.06 -17.93
C ASP A 351 -27.22 32.51 -18.36
N ARG A 352 -28.22 33.39 -18.38
CA ARG A 352 -27.99 34.81 -18.69
C ARG A 352 -27.21 35.53 -17.60
N LEU A 353 -27.50 35.30 -16.34
CA LEU A 353 -26.78 35.89 -15.22
C LEU A 353 -25.35 35.36 -15.11
N TYR A 354 -25.14 34.09 -15.41
CA TYR A 354 -23.82 33.49 -15.41
C TYR A 354 -22.94 34.08 -16.52
N GLN A 355 -23.48 34.26 -17.71
CA GLN A 355 -22.80 34.87 -18.84
C GLN A 355 -22.46 36.36 -18.54
N GLU A 356 -23.37 37.13 -18.02
CA GLU A 356 -23.13 38.54 -17.66
C GLU A 356 -22.05 38.67 -16.55
N LEU A 357 -22.07 37.79 -15.55
CA LEU A 357 -21.07 37.81 -14.46
C LEU A 357 -19.69 37.36 -14.98
N TYR A 358 -19.65 36.36 -15.84
CA TYR A 358 -18.42 35.88 -16.45
C TYR A 358 -17.78 36.94 -17.34
N GLU A 359 -18.58 37.64 -18.16
CA GLU A 359 -18.08 38.75 -18.99
C GLU A 359 -17.56 39.93 -18.14
N GLN A 360 -18.27 40.28 -17.06
CA GLN A 360 -17.80 41.33 -16.14
C GLN A 360 -16.52 40.95 -15.43
N LEU A 361 -16.38 39.71 -14.94
CA LEU A 361 -15.17 39.21 -14.29
C LEU A 361 -14.00 39.10 -15.30
N TYR A 362 -14.26 38.60 -16.48
CA TYR A 362 -13.27 38.48 -17.53
C TYR A 362 -12.73 39.85 -17.96
N ASN A 363 -13.62 40.81 -18.18
CA ASN A 363 -13.23 42.19 -18.54
C ASN A 363 -12.53 42.93 -17.38
N ALA A 364 -12.88 42.66 -16.11
CA ALA A 364 -12.23 43.26 -14.96
C ALA A 364 -10.84 42.67 -14.68
N LEU A 365 -10.62 41.41 -15.00
CA LEU A 365 -9.37 40.70 -14.67
C LEU A 365 -8.38 40.63 -15.86
N TYR A 366 -8.86 40.58 -17.08
CA TYR A 366 -8.02 40.30 -18.27
C TYR A 366 -7.77 41.49 -19.17
N VAL A 367 -8.64 42.51 -19.22
CA VAL A 367 -8.47 43.66 -20.09
C VAL A 367 -7.33 44.59 -19.67
N PRO A 368 -6.97 44.72 -18.37
CA PRO A 368 -5.84 45.62 -17.99
C PRO A 368 -4.45 45.06 -18.30
N VAL A 369 -4.32 43.73 -18.59
CA VAL A 369 -3.01 43.09 -18.77
C VAL A 369 -2.50 43.16 -20.23
N GLN A 370 -3.37 43.46 -21.18
CA GLN A 370 -2.96 43.51 -22.60
C GLN A 370 -2.45 44.89 -23.07
N GLU A 371 -2.58 45.96 -22.26
CA GLU A 371 -2.13 47.32 -22.67
C GLU A 371 -0.69 47.63 -22.24
N GLU A 372 0.03 46.83 -21.48
CA GLU A 372 1.41 47.13 -21.02
C GLU A 372 2.54 46.50 -21.87
N GLU A 373 2.28 45.72 -22.91
CA GLU A 373 3.35 45.10 -23.73
C GLU A 373 3.67 45.79 -25.05
N ALA A 374 3.27 47.04 -25.25
CA ALA A 374 3.62 47.78 -26.46
C ALA A 374 4.36 49.09 -26.16
N PHE A 375 5.61 49.01 -25.62
CA PHE A 375 6.63 50.02 -25.92
C PHE A 375 8.00 49.59 -25.39
N CYS A 376 8.82 49.03 -26.25
CA CYS A 376 10.27 49.14 -26.12
C CYS A 376 10.86 49.46 -27.50
N PRO A 377 11.36 50.69 -27.73
CA PRO A 377 12.11 50.98 -28.93
C PRO A 377 13.56 50.54 -28.76
N ILE A 378 14.05 49.88 -29.77
CA ILE A 378 15.45 49.55 -30.05
C ILE A 378 16.24 50.86 -30.24
N ILE A 379 17.32 51.04 -29.53
CA ILE A 379 18.58 51.60 -30.02
C ILE A 379 19.73 50.76 -29.51
#